data_997d1788a23c8e8bd2e0883b8defc1cf
#
_entry.id   997d1788a23c8e8bd2e0883b8defc1cf
#
_cell.length_a   1.000
_cell.length_b   1.000
_cell.length_c   1.000
_cell.angle_alpha   90.00
_cell.angle_beta   90.00
_cell.angle_gamma   90.00
#
_symmetry.space_group_name_H-M   'P 1'
#
loop_
_entity.id
_entity.type
_entity.pdbx_description
1 polymer ?
#
loop_
_entity_poly.entity_id
_entity_poly.type
_entity_poly.pdbx_seq_one_letter_code
_entity_poly.pdbx_strand_id
1 'polypeptide(L)'
;MPDVSEVFECLLANLKVVDADQIKGRRDEITKSLNKYFRGTDSVSANRLMVGSWGRHTAINGVSDLDMIYILPASMKEDLHKEGGTSKALCQTKDAIAAHHSQTDIRVDRLVVVVQFRNYKFEVQPCFERSDGSFEYPDTYSDTWKRTDPRAEIEAISNLNENTGGKARNLCRLARAWKRKHNVDMGGLLIDTLVWRFLTSTSNTNTLTTHYDRLVLDFFRFLAELPKQQTWNALGSNQKVKVKKNFQAKARKAFNLCEDAIAGEGTASMPAKWRKVFGRFIPTTFATNSIEGTEPYNDTEEFIEDLYPIKLQYHLRIDCTVTQDGWRPTLLSTLLLQKSWLRPSKKLRFHITSTDTPQPYEVRWKVLNRGDEAERRNMIRGQIVESNTTNPSEHTENTQFRGNHCVECYLIRNGEVVARARIEVPITTT
;
A
#
# COMPACT_ATOMS: atom_id res chain seq x y z
N MET A 1 -18.93 -10.20 -25.17
CA MET A 1 -18.18 -9.09 -24.54
C MET A 1 -18.51 -9.12 -23.07
N PRO A 2 -17.56 -8.92 -22.17
CA PRO A 2 -17.86 -8.88 -20.74
C PRO A 2 -18.82 -7.72 -20.47
N ASP A 3 -19.80 -7.94 -19.61
CA ASP A 3 -20.64 -6.85 -19.13
C ASP A 3 -19.92 -6.10 -17.97
N VAL A 4 -20.48 -4.99 -17.54
CA VAL A 4 -19.90 -4.18 -16.48
C VAL A 4 -19.85 -4.93 -15.14
N SER A 5 -20.80 -5.80 -14.86
CA SER A 5 -20.86 -6.61 -13.64
C SER A 5 -19.71 -7.61 -13.59
N GLU A 6 -19.43 -8.31 -14.70
CA GLU A 6 -18.29 -9.24 -14.81
C GLU A 6 -16.95 -8.54 -14.57
N VAL A 7 -16.79 -7.33 -15.11
CA VAL A 7 -15.56 -6.53 -14.91
C VAL A 7 -15.38 -6.16 -13.42
N PHE A 8 -16.45 -5.72 -12.75
CA PHE A 8 -16.37 -5.36 -11.33
C PHE A 8 -16.24 -6.59 -10.42
N GLU A 9 -16.85 -7.72 -10.74
CA GLU A 9 -16.66 -8.98 -10.01
C GLU A 9 -15.21 -9.45 -10.09
N CYS A 10 -14.62 -9.45 -11.29
CA CYS A 10 -13.20 -9.77 -11.48
C CYS A 10 -12.30 -8.78 -10.73
N LEU A 11 -12.57 -7.48 -10.83
CA LEU A 11 -11.83 -6.44 -10.11
C LEU A 11 -11.88 -6.68 -8.60
N LEU A 12 -13.06 -6.91 -8.02
CA LEU A 12 -13.22 -7.14 -6.58
C LEU A 12 -12.57 -8.46 -6.14
N ALA A 13 -12.58 -9.50 -6.98
CA ALA A 13 -11.86 -10.75 -6.71
C ALA A 13 -10.34 -10.52 -6.65
N ASN A 14 -9.78 -9.78 -7.61
CA ASN A 14 -8.35 -9.47 -7.68
C ASN A 14 -7.87 -8.51 -6.58
N LEU A 15 -8.79 -7.76 -5.97
CA LEU A 15 -8.51 -6.92 -4.81
C LEU A 15 -8.38 -7.70 -3.50
N LYS A 16 -8.81 -8.96 -3.44
CA LYS A 16 -8.66 -9.77 -2.23
C LYS A 16 -7.19 -10.04 -1.94
N VAL A 17 -6.81 -9.98 -0.67
CA VAL A 17 -5.43 -10.27 -0.22
C VAL A 17 -5.18 -11.78 -0.38
N VAL A 18 -4.21 -12.13 -1.21
CA VAL A 18 -3.87 -13.54 -1.53
C VAL A 18 -3.05 -14.20 -0.42
N ASP A 19 -2.19 -13.48 0.29
CA ASP A 19 -1.30 -14.00 1.32
C ASP A 19 -1.95 -14.03 2.73
N ALA A 20 -3.28 -14.07 2.80
CA ALA A 20 -4.02 -13.90 4.06
C ALA A 20 -3.64 -14.95 5.12
N ASP A 21 -3.41 -16.21 4.73
CA ASP A 21 -3.08 -17.28 5.68
C ASP A 21 -1.64 -17.18 6.17
N GLN A 22 -0.70 -16.76 5.32
CA GLN A 22 0.66 -16.47 5.74
C GLN A 22 0.69 -15.29 6.73
N ILE A 23 -0.05 -14.22 6.44
CA ILE A 23 -0.20 -13.07 7.33
C ILE A 23 -0.76 -13.49 8.69
N LYS A 24 -1.79 -14.34 8.70
CA LYS A 24 -2.38 -14.88 9.95
C LYS A 24 -1.34 -15.69 10.74
N GLY A 25 -0.58 -16.56 10.08
CA GLY A 25 0.48 -17.34 10.74
C GLY A 25 1.52 -16.45 11.42
N ARG A 26 2.04 -15.43 10.70
CA ARG A 26 3.02 -14.49 11.28
C ARG A 26 2.45 -13.64 12.41
N ARG A 27 1.21 -13.20 12.28
CA ARG A 27 0.48 -12.52 13.35
C ARG A 27 0.39 -13.38 14.62
N ASP A 28 0.08 -14.66 14.46
CA ASP A 28 -0.09 -15.60 15.57
C ASP A 28 1.26 -15.89 16.25
N GLU A 29 2.35 -16.05 15.49
CA GLU A 29 3.70 -16.16 16.00
C GLU A 29 4.13 -14.93 16.82
N ILE A 30 3.92 -13.71 16.30
CA ILE A 30 4.20 -12.46 17.02
C ILE A 30 3.37 -12.39 18.31
N THR A 31 2.08 -12.74 18.24
CA THR A 31 1.18 -12.71 19.41
C THR A 31 1.65 -13.68 20.48
N LYS A 32 2.06 -14.90 20.08
CA LYS A 32 2.60 -15.91 21.01
C LYS A 32 3.85 -15.40 21.71
N SER A 33 4.79 -14.79 20.97
CA SER A 33 6.02 -14.23 21.54
C SER A 33 5.73 -13.16 22.59
N LEU A 34 4.81 -12.26 22.29
CA LEU A 34 4.38 -11.21 23.22
C LEU A 34 3.69 -11.77 24.47
N ASN A 35 2.76 -12.71 24.29
CA ASN A 35 2.06 -13.34 25.42
C ASN A 35 3.02 -14.17 26.30
N LYS A 36 4.00 -14.83 25.70
CA LYS A 36 5.03 -15.57 26.44
C LYS A 36 5.86 -14.63 27.32
N TYR A 37 6.32 -13.52 26.74
CA TYR A 37 7.16 -12.54 27.44
C TYR A 37 6.39 -11.80 28.56
N PHE A 38 5.24 -11.23 28.23
CA PHE A 38 4.52 -10.35 29.15
C PHE A 38 3.59 -11.06 30.12
N ARG A 39 3.18 -12.30 29.83
CA ARG A 39 2.12 -13.01 30.57
C ARG A 39 2.46 -14.47 30.89
N GLY A 40 3.58 -15.01 30.43
CA GLY A 40 3.96 -16.41 30.62
C GLY A 40 3.05 -17.43 29.94
N THR A 41 2.25 -17.02 28.93
CA THR A 41 1.30 -17.88 28.22
C THR A 41 1.65 -18.06 26.76
N ASP A 42 1.25 -19.17 26.14
CA ASP A 42 1.50 -19.49 24.72
C ASP A 42 0.30 -19.16 23.82
N SER A 43 -0.65 -18.32 24.28
CA SER A 43 -1.81 -17.95 23.48
C SER A 43 -1.41 -17.22 22.19
N VAL A 44 -1.92 -17.68 21.04
CA VAL A 44 -1.70 -17.09 19.72
C VAL A 44 -2.75 -16.02 19.36
N SER A 45 -3.78 -15.82 20.20
CA SER A 45 -4.91 -14.95 19.88
C SER A 45 -5.27 -13.93 20.96
N ALA A 46 -4.97 -14.21 22.24
CA ALA A 46 -5.30 -13.31 23.34
C ALA A 46 -4.46 -12.03 23.31
N ASN A 47 -5.01 -10.94 23.87
CA ASN A 47 -4.34 -9.66 24.10
C ASN A 47 -3.85 -8.95 22.82
N ARG A 48 -4.49 -9.20 21.69
CA ARG A 48 -4.20 -8.51 20.44
C ARG A 48 -5.48 -8.00 19.78
N LEU A 49 -5.31 -6.95 18.97
CA LEU A 49 -6.34 -6.46 18.05
C LEU A 49 -5.67 -6.07 16.73
N MET A 50 -6.11 -6.68 15.62
CA MET A 50 -5.75 -6.17 14.30
C MET A 50 -6.53 -4.89 14.03
N VAL A 51 -5.84 -3.84 13.64
CA VAL A 51 -6.41 -2.51 13.38
C VAL A 51 -6.10 -2.05 11.96
N GLY A 52 -6.18 -0.77 11.67
CA GLY A 52 -5.90 -0.25 10.34
C GLY A 52 -6.81 -0.85 9.26
N SER A 53 -6.30 -0.96 8.04
CA SER A 53 -7.06 -1.48 6.90
C SER A 53 -7.38 -2.97 7.03
N TRP A 54 -6.51 -3.73 7.70
CA TRP A 54 -6.74 -5.15 7.97
C TRP A 54 -7.87 -5.36 8.96
N GLY A 55 -7.83 -4.67 10.10
CA GLY A 55 -8.88 -4.76 11.14
C GLY A 55 -10.25 -4.32 10.61
N ARG A 56 -10.31 -3.29 9.78
CA ARG A 56 -11.55 -2.81 9.14
C ARG A 56 -11.99 -3.66 7.95
N HIS A 57 -11.21 -4.67 7.54
CA HIS A 57 -11.46 -5.52 6.36
C HIS A 57 -11.53 -4.73 5.04
N THR A 58 -10.78 -3.66 4.93
CA THR A 58 -10.71 -2.78 3.75
C THR A 58 -9.35 -2.85 3.04
N ALA A 59 -8.44 -3.71 3.50
CA ALA A 59 -7.16 -3.97 2.83
C ALA A 59 -7.35 -4.57 1.43
N ILE A 60 -6.40 -4.29 0.55
CA ILE A 60 -6.37 -4.84 -0.81
C ILE A 60 -5.08 -5.64 -1.05
N ASN A 61 -5.09 -6.46 -2.08
CA ASN A 61 -3.95 -7.25 -2.51
C ASN A 61 -2.69 -6.38 -2.67
N GLY A 62 -1.57 -6.87 -2.12
CA GLY A 62 -0.32 -6.13 -2.01
C GLY A 62 -0.33 -5.08 -0.88
N VAL A 63 -1.09 -5.32 0.20
CA VAL A 63 -0.96 -4.58 1.45
C VAL A 63 0.46 -4.74 1.99
N SER A 64 1.08 -3.60 2.35
CA SER A 64 2.47 -3.56 2.85
C SER A 64 2.54 -3.40 4.38
N ASP A 65 1.54 -2.78 4.97
CA ASP A 65 1.54 -2.40 6.37
C ASP A 65 0.36 -3.07 7.09
N LEU A 66 0.66 -3.81 8.16
CA LEU A 66 -0.30 -4.56 8.96
C LEU A 66 -0.26 -4.03 10.39
N ASP A 67 -1.26 -3.23 10.74
CA ASP A 67 -1.35 -2.59 12.04
C ASP A 67 -1.92 -3.56 13.08
N MET A 68 -1.21 -3.74 14.19
CA MET A 68 -1.62 -4.60 15.29
C MET A 68 -1.41 -3.91 16.64
N ILE A 69 -2.44 -3.86 17.46
CA ILE A 69 -2.34 -3.51 18.88
C ILE A 69 -2.02 -4.78 19.67
N TYR A 70 -1.07 -4.67 20.61
CA TYR A 70 -0.89 -5.63 21.69
C TYR A 70 -1.26 -4.98 23.02
N ILE A 71 -2.16 -5.63 23.79
CA ILE A 71 -2.67 -5.10 25.07
C ILE A 71 -1.72 -5.52 26.17
N LEU A 72 -0.97 -4.55 26.71
CA LEU A 72 -0.06 -4.76 27.83
C LEU A 72 -0.83 -5.13 29.12
N PRO A 73 -0.19 -5.90 30.06
CA PRO A 73 -0.77 -6.14 31.39
C PRO A 73 -1.04 -4.84 32.13
N ALA A 74 -2.21 -4.71 32.73
CA ALA A 74 -2.59 -3.52 33.50
C ALA A 74 -1.62 -3.24 34.68
N SER A 75 -1.02 -4.28 35.25
CA SER A 75 -0.01 -4.17 36.32
C SER A 75 1.25 -3.41 35.92
N MET A 76 1.55 -3.29 34.64
CA MET A 76 2.68 -2.53 34.12
C MET A 76 2.38 -1.04 33.96
N LYS A 77 1.12 -0.64 34.06
CA LYS A 77 0.69 0.72 33.70
C LYS A 77 1.37 1.78 34.55
N GLU A 78 1.41 1.60 35.87
CA GLU A 78 2.00 2.56 36.79
C GLU A 78 3.51 2.79 36.50
N ASP A 79 4.26 1.74 36.21
CA ASP A 79 5.68 1.83 35.92
C ASP A 79 5.95 2.46 34.55
N LEU A 80 5.16 2.09 33.52
CA LEU A 80 5.31 2.58 32.15
C LEU A 80 4.72 3.99 31.93
N HIS A 81 4.03 4.57 32.90
CA HIS A 81 3.59 5.98 32.88
C HIS A 81 4.62 6.94 33.51
N LYS A 82 5.72 6.41 34.05
CA LYS A 82 6.86 7.23 34.53
C LYS A 82 7.68 7.74 33.35
N GLU A 83 8.56 8.70 33.60
CA GLU A 83 9.50 9.25 32.61
C GLU A 83 10.28 8.14 31.89
N GLY A 84 10.38 8.24 30.58
CA GLY A 84 11.02 7.22 29.73
C GLY A 84 10.19 5.95 29.51
N GLY A 85 8.99 5.84 30.13
CA GLY A 85 8.18 4.63 30.09
C GLY A 85 7.63 4.30 28.70
N THR A 86 7.39 5.30 27.85
CA THR A 86 6.96 5.08 26.46
C THR A 86 8.05 4.37 25.65
N SER A 87 9.29 4.78 25.77
CA SER A 87 10.45 4.14 25.14
C SER A 87 10.67 2.74 25.70
N LYS A 88 10.55 2.56 27.02
CA LYS A 88 10.65 1.27 27.70
C LYS A 88 9.61 0.27 27.17
N ALA A 89 8.34 0.70 27.00
CA ALA A 89 7.28 -0.15 26.47
C ALA A 89 7.59 -0.66 25.06
N LEU A 90 8.08 0.22 24.18
CA LEU A 90 8.47 -0.16 22.82
C LEU A 90 9.71 -1.07 22.79
N CYS A 91 10.73 -0.79 23.61
CA CYS A 91 11.92 -1.65 23.71
C CYS A 91 11.56 -3.05 24.22
N GLN A 92 10.78 -3.17 25.28
CA GLN A 92 10.32 -4.46 25.81
C GLN A 92 9.48 -5.23 24.77
N THR A 93 8.63 -4.53 24.03
CA THR A 93 7.83 -5.14 22.94
C THR A 93 8.74 -5.65 21.82
N LYS A 94 9.75 -4.88 21.41
CA LYS A 94 10.78 -5.31 20.45
C LYS A 94 11.51 -6.56 20.93
N ASP A 95 12.00 -6.54 22.18
CA ASP A 95 12.78 -7.64 22.75
C ASP A 95 11.95 -8.93 22.89
N ALA A 96 10.67 -8.79 23.26
CA ALA A 96 9.73 -9.90 23.31
C ALA A 96 9.53 -10.57 21.94
N ILE A 97 9.43 -9.79 20.87
CA ILE A 97 9.28 -10.32 19.51
C ILE A 97 10.62 -10.92 19.04
N ALA A 98 11.75 -10.23 19.26
CA ALA A 98 13.08 -10.65 18.83
C ALA A 98 13.50 -11.99 19.45
N ALA A 99 13.06 -12.30 20.67
CA ALA A 99 13.34 -13.57 21.34
C ALA A 99 12.93 -14.81 20.52
N HIS A 100 11.93 -14.70 19.63
CA HIS A 100 11.44 -15.79 18.77
C HIS A 100 11.63 -15.52 17.27
N HIS A 101 12.12 -14.34 16.91
CA HIS A 101 12.33 -13.89 15.53
C HIS A 101 13.75 -13.34 15.31
N SER A 102 14.77 -14.08 15.75
CA SER A 102 16.17 -13.64 15.78
C SER A 102 16.76 -13.25 14.41
N GLN A 103 16.19 -13.75 13.30
CA GLN A 103 16.63 -13.47 11.93
C GLN A 103 15.77 -12.40 11.22
N THR A 104 14.79 -11.81 11.93
CA THR A 104 13.87 -10.82 11.36
C THR A 104 14.36 -9.41 11.71
N ASP A 105 14.29 -8.48 10.76
CA ASP A 105 14.56 -7.06 11.04
C ASP A 105 13.43 -6.48 11.91
N ILE A 106 13.76 -6.19 13.17
CA ILE A 106 12.83 -5.65 14.15
C ILE A 106 13.40 -4.35 14.71
N ARG A 107 12.66 -3.26 14.56
CA ARG A 107 13.09 -1.94 15.03
C ARG A 107 11.94 -1.18 15.71
N VAL A 108 12.32 -0.31 16.63
CA VAL A 108 11.41 0.68 17.21
C VAL A 108 11.29 1.87 16.27
N ASP A 109 10.05 2.28 15.99
CA ASP A 109 9.73 3.49 15.24
C ASP A 109 8.68 4.29 16.02
N ARG A 110 9.06 5.40 16.58
CA ARG A 110 8.30 6.38 17.36
C ARG A 110 7.07 5.87 18.14
N LEU A 111 6.12 5.23 17.47
CA LEU A 111 4.81 4.82 18.01
C LEU A 111 4.62 3.30 18.04
N VAL A 112 5.46 2.57 17.34
CA VAL A 112 5.28 1.13 17.05
C VAL A 112 6.60 0.38 17.04
N VAL A 113 6.53 -0.92 17.13
CA VAL A 113 7.61 -1.83 16.76
C VAL A 113 7.34 -2.36 15.38
N VAL A 114 8.25 -2.10 14.46
CA VAL A 114 8.18 -2.59 13.07
C VAL A 114 8.84 -3.95 12.99
N VAL A 115 8.09 -4.95 12.53
CA VAL A 115 8.58 -6.32 12.25
C VAL A 115 8.55 -6.51 10.74
N GLN A 116 9.72 -6.46 10.10
CA GLN A 116 9.85 -6.45 8.66
C GLN A 116 9.91 -7.87 8.10
N PHE A 117 8.89 -8.29 7.35
CA PHE A 117 8.92 -9.47 6.51
C PHE A 117 9.18 -9.09 5.04
N ARG A 118 9.38 -10.09 4.16
CA ARG A 118 9.73 -9.85 2.74
C ARG A 118 8.72 -8.97 1.99
N ASN A 119 7.43 -9.26 2.13
CA ASN A 119 6.37 -8.63 1.34
C ASN A 119 5.58 -7.57 2.09
N TYR A 120 5.63 -7.60 3.41
CA TYR A 120 4.88 -6.74 4.30
C TYR A 120 5.61 -6.56 5.63
N LYS A 121 5.18 -5.61 6.41
CA LYS A 121 5.62 -5.42 7.79
C LYS A 121 4.42 -5.43 8.73
N PHE A 122 4.65 -5.89 9.95
CA PHE A 122 3.75 -5.59 11.05
C PHE A 122 4.21 -4.33 11.77
N GLU A 123 3.27 -3.46 12.08
CA GLU A 123 3.45 -2.33 12.98
C GLU A 123 2.74 -2.69 14.28
N VAL A 124 3.51 -3.16 15.27
CA VAL A 124 2.99 -3.62 16.56
C VAL A 124 3.01 -2.47 17.55
N GLN A 125 1.85 -2.04 17.98
CA GLN A 125 1.66 -0.95 18.93
C GLN A 125 1.30 -1.50 20.32
N PRO A 126 2.21 -1.44 21.32
CA PRO A 126 1.86 -1.79 22.68
C PRO A 126 0.88 -0.74 23.25
N CYS A 127 -0.21 -1.18 23.84
CA CYS A 127 -1.27 -0.30 24.32
C CYS A 127 -1.79 -0.75 25.69
N PHE A 128 -2.31 0.19 26.46
CA PHE A 128 -3.17 -0.13 27.59
C PHE A 128 -4.63 0.05 27.19
N GLU A 129 -5.45 -0.93 27.54
CA GLU A 129 -6.90 -0.84 27.37
C GLU A 129 -7.51 0.02 28.47
N ARG A 130 -8.44 0.88 28.12
CA ARG A 130 -9.18 1.75 29.02
C ARG A 130 -10.55 1.13 29.34
N SER A 131 -11.18 1.60 30.42
CA SER A 131 -12.52 1.15 30.84
C SER A 131 -13.62 1.42 29.80
N ASP A 132 -13.41 2.42 28.92
CA ASP A 132 -14.33 2.75 27.85
C ASP A 132 -14.10 1.95 26.54
N GLY A 133 -13.17 0.98 26.54
CA GLY A 133 -12.84 0.15 25.39
C GLY A 133 -11.85 0.79 24.41
N SER A 134 -11.48 2.06 24.61
CA SER A 134 -10.42 2.73 23.87
C SER A 134 -9.03 2.32 24.38
N PHE A 135 -7.97 2.79 23.73
CA PHE A 135 -6.60 2.43 24.07
C PHE A 135 -5.73 3.66 24.31
N GLU A 136 -4.72 3.49 25.17
CA GLU A 136 -3.61 4.41 25.33
C GLU A 136 -2.37 3.80 24.65
N TYR A 137 -1.74 4.54 23.74
CA TYR A 137 -0.54 4.11 23.03
C TYR A 137 0.63 5.07 23.28
N PRO A 138 1.90 4.58 23.27
CA PRO A 138 3.06 5.41 23.55
C PRO A 138 3.43 6.31 22.37
N ASP A 139 3.81 7.55 22.64
CA ASP A 139 4.48 8.44 21.70
C ASP A 139 5.84 8.85 22.29
N THR A 140 6.91 8.23 21.83
CA THR A 140 8.27 8.48 22.34
C THR A 140 8.82 9.85 21.99
N TYR A 141 8.21 10.56 21.03
CA TYR A 141 8.63 11.90 20.68
C TYR A 141 8.22 12.94 21.73
N SER A 142 7.07 12.75 22.37
CA SER A 142 6.55 13.60 23.43
C SER A 142 6.64 12.97 24.81
N ASP A 143 7.10 11.73 24.91
CA ASP A 143 7.08 10.87 26.10
C ASP A 143 5.73 10.87 26.80
N THR A 144 4.65 10.73 26.01
CA THR A 144 3.28 10.75 26.52
C THR A 144 2.47 9.58 25.95
N TRP A 145 1.47 9.15 26.72
CA TRP A 145 0.48 8.17 26.27
C TRP A 145 -0.70 8.90 25.62
N LYS A 146 -1.00 8.56 24.37
CA LYS A 146 -2.08 9.16 23.58
C LYS A 146 -3.24 8.20 23.40
N ARG A 147 -4.44 8.74 23.29
CA ARG A 147 -5.66 7.94 23.11
C ARG A 147 -5.94 7.63 21.65
N THR A 148 -6.44 6.40 21.40
CA THR A 148 -6.98 5.95 20.12
C THR A 148 -8.18 5.02 20.35
N ASP A 149 -9.11 4.97 19.39
CA ASP A 149 -10.29 4.09 19.47
C ASP A 149 -10.53 3.37 18.12
N PRO A 150 -9.67 2.42 17.78
CA PRO A 150 -9.83 1.65 16.56
C PRO A 150 -11.01 0.66 16.59
N ARG A 151 -11.51 0.29 17.78
CA ARG A 151 -12.72 -0.55 17.87
C ARG A 151 -13.94 0.18 17.32
N ALA A 152 -14.13 1.43 17.71
CA ALA A 152 -15.21 2.25 17.18
C ALA A 152 -15.12 2.43 15.66
N GLU A 153 -13.90 2.54 15.11
CA GLU A 153 -13.67 2.60 13.64
C GLU A 153 -14.05 1.27 12.94
N ILE A 154 -13.66 0.13 13.53
CA ILE A 154 -13.97 -1.21 13.02
C ILE A 154 -15.48 -1.45 13.08
N GLU A 155 -16.11 -1.09 14.17
CA GLU A 155 -17.56 -1.24 14.36
C GLU A 155 -18.35 -0.38 13.38
N ALA A 156 -17.99 0.90 13.23
CA ALA A 156 -18.67 1.82 12.32
C ALA A 156 -18.64 1.32 10.87
N ILE A 157 -17.49 0.81 10.38
CA ILE A 157 -17.42 0.25 9.02
C ILE A 157 -18.11 -1.10 8.91
N SER A 158 -18.14 -1.91 9.98
CA SER A 158 -18.83 -3.20 9.98
C SER A 158 -20.33 -3.01 9.88
N ASN A 159 -20.90 -2.15 10.73
CA ASN A 159 -22.34 -1.84 10.74
C ASN A 159 -22.76 -1.24 9.39
N LEU A 160 -21.96 -0.30 8.84
CA LEU A 160 -22.27 0.24 7.50
C LEU A 160 -22.19 -0.84 6.42
N ASN A 161 -21.22 -1.75 6.50
CA ASN A 161 -21.07 -2.82 5.51
C ASN A 161 -22.23 -3.81 5.53
N GLU A 162 -22.74 -4.15 6.71
CA GLU A 162 -23.94 -4.97 6.88
C GLU A 162 -25.17 -4.27 6.29
N ASN A 163 -25.39 -3.02 6.64
CA ASN A 163 -26.51 -2.20 6.16
C ASN A 163 -26.47 -1.94 4.65
N THR A 164 -25.30 -2.08 4.02
CA THR A 164 -25.11 -1.84 2.57
C THR A 164 -24.89 -3.13 1.77
N GLY A 165 -25.14 -4.31 2.36
CA GLY A 165 -24.96 -5.59 1.68
C GLY A 165 -23.53 -5.81 1.15
N GLY A 166 -22.50 -5.39 1.91
CA GLY A 166 -21.11 -5.56 1.53
C GLY A 166 -20.48 -4.41 0.71
N LYS A 167 -21.30 -3.45 0.26
CA LYS A 167 -20.83 -2.37 -0.64
C LYS A 167 -19.85 -1.42 0.03
N ALA A 168 -19.97 -1.16 1.34
CA ALA A 168 -19.09 -0.23 2.04
C ALA A 168 -17.61 -0.68 1.99
N ARG A 169 -17.32 -1.92 2.36
CA ARG A 169 -15.95 -2.47 2.29
C ARG A 169 -15.45 -2.57 0.86
N ASN A 170 -16.30 -2.94 -0.07
CA ASN A 170 -15.93 -3.01 -1.49
C ASN A 170 -15.58 -1.62 -2.05
N LEU A 171 -16.36 -0.58 -1.72
CA LEU A 171 -16.06 0.79 -2.14
C LEU A 171 -14.75 1.30 -1.51
N CYS A 172 -14.46 0.97 -0.24
CA CYS A 172 -13.16 1.26 0.38
C CYS A 172 -12.00 0.60 -0.38
N ARG A 173 -12.18 -0.66 -0.84
CA ARG A 173 -11.17 -1.36 -1.64
C ARG A 173 -10.99 -0.75 -3.03
N LEU A 174 -12.08 -0.40 -3.71
CA LEU A 174 -12.06 0.30 -4.99
C LEU A 174 -11.37 1.66 -4.89
N ALA A 175 -11.65 2.43 -3.84
CA ALA A 175 -10.98 3.69 -3.58
C ALA A 175 -9.47 3.52 -3.34
N ARG A 176 -9.04 2.42 -2.70
CA ARG A 176 -7.61 2.10 -2.54
C ARG A 176 -6.95 1.69 -3.85
N ALA A 177 -7.65 0.95 -4.72
CA ALA A 177 -7.16 0.64 -6.06
C ALA A 177 -6.93 1.92 -6.87
N TRP A 178 -7.91 2.82 -6.89
CA TRP A 178 -7.79 4.15 -7.48
C TRP A 178 -6.62 4.96 -6.88
N LYS A 179 -6.54 5.03 -5.55
CA LYS A 179 -5.43 5.70 -4.87
C LYS A 179 -4.09 5.19 -5.36
N ARG A 180 -3.93 3.86 -5.46
CA ARG A 180 -2.70 3.20 -5.91
C ARG A 180 -2.39 3.50 -7.37
N LYS A 181 -3.40 3.37 -8.26
CA LYS A 181 -3.23 3.66 -9.71
C LYS A 181 -2.82 5.09 -9.97
N HIS A 182 -3.43 6.05 -9.29
CA HIS A 182 -3.23 7.49 -9.53
C HIS A 182 -2.28 8.18 -8.54
N ASN A 183 -1.59 7.40 -7.70
CA ASN A 183 -0.66 7.92 -6.69
C ASN A 183 -1.28 9.07 -5.85
N VAL A 184 -2.48 8.81 -5.31
CA VAL A 184 -3.19 9.80 -4.49
C VAL A 184 -2.70 9.73 -3.05
N ASP A 185 -2.21 10.83 -2.50
CA ASP A 185 -1.66 10.88 -1.14
C ASP A 185 -2.77 11.01 -0.09
N MET A 186 -3.51 9.92 0.11
CA MET A 186 -4.56 9.79 1.11
C MET A 186 -4.25 8.65 2.09
N GLY A 187 -4.43 8.89 3.39
CA GLY A 187 -4.35 7.84 4.41
C GLY A 187 -5.51 6.84 4.29
N GLY A 188 -5.26 5.58 4.69
CA GLY A 188 -6.30 4.53 4.64
C GLY A 188 -7.54 4.85 5.49
N LEU A 189 -7.34 5.43 6.68
CA LEU A 189 -8.46 5.85 7.56
C LEU A 189 -9.25 7.01 6.94
N LEU A 190 -8.59 7.93 6.22
CA LEU A 190 -9.28 9.01 5.50
C LEU A 190 -10.18 8.45 4.40
N ILE A 191 -9.70 7.46 3.63
CA ILE A 191 -10.51 6.79 2.60
C ILE A 191 -11.77 6.17 3.24
N ASP A 192 -11.60 5.37 4.29
CA ASP A 192 -12.71 4.69 4.95
C ASP A 192 -13.71 5.68 5.56
N THR A 193 -13.20 6.79 6.12
CA THR A 193 -14.03 7.89 6.65
C THR A 193 -14.86 8.56 5.55
N LEU A 194 -14.27 8.84 4.39
CA LEU A 194 -14.98 9.51 3.31
C LEU A 194 -15.98 8.57 2.61
N VAL A 195 -15.69 7.29 2.51
CA VAL A 195 -16.65 6.27 2.06
C VAL A 195 -17.83 6.18 3.04
N TRP A 196 -17.54 6.16 4.35
CA TRP A 196 -18.59 6.14 5.38
C TRP A 196 -19.50 7.38 5.27
N ARG A 197 -18.91 8.59 5.14
CA ARG A 197 -19.68 9.83 4.97
C ARG A 197 -20.52 9.82 3.71
N PHE A 198 -19.98 9.35 2.59
CA PHE A 198 -20.70 9.24 1.33
C PHE A 198 -21.92 8.33 1.45
N LEU A 199 -21.74 7.14 2.01
CA LEU A 199 -22.82 6.16 2.12
C LEU A 199 -23.84 6.48 3.21
N THR A 200 -23.49 7.30 4.20
CA THR A 200 -24.42 7.72 5.27
C THR A 200 -25.12 9.06 4.99
N SER A 201 -24.71 9.79 3.93
CA SER A 201 -25.39 11.01 3.55
C SER A 201 -26.79 10.70 2.97
N THR A 202 -27.79 11.46 3.38
CA THR A 202 -29.22 11.24 2.99
C THR A 202 -29.47 11.29 1.49
N SER A 203 -28.64 12.06 0.75
CA SER A 203 -28.73 12.16 -0.72
C SER A 203 -28.31 10.90 -1.47
N ASN A 204 -27.60 9.98 -0.82
CA ASN A 204 -26.99 8.80 -1.45
C ASN A 204 -27.69 7.48 -1.06
N THR A 205 -28.82 7.52 -0.33
CA THR A 205 -29.57 6.31 0.05
C THR A 205 -30.08 5.51 -1.15
N ASN A 206 -30.39 6.18 -2.27
CA ASN A 206 -30.82 5.52 -3.51
C ASN A 206 -29.66 4.83 -4.26
N THR A 207 -28.39 5.22 -4.02
CA THR A 207 -27.21 4.57 -4.64
C THR A 207 -26.92 3.19 -4.06
N LEU A 208 -27.52 2.81 -2.93
CA LEU A 208 -27.35 1.48 -2.33
C LEU A 208 -27.89 0.33 -3.19
N THR A 209 -28.82 0.63 -4.10
CA THR A 209 -29.40 -0.35 -5.03
C THR A 209 -28.70 -0.38 -6.38
N THR A 210 -27.77 0.54 -6.65
CA THR A 210 -27.11 0.67 -7.96
C THR A 210 -25.93 -0.28 -8.12
N HIS A 211 -25.58 -0.53 -9.38
CA HIS A 211 -24.39 -1.26 -9.77
C HIS A 211 -23.11 -0.49 -9.39
N TYR A 212 -21.98 -1.20 -9.30
CA TYR A 212 -20.71 -0.61 -8.84
C TYR A 212 -20.19 0.52 -9.73
N ASP A 213 -20.45 0.50 -11.03
CA ASP A 213 -20.08 1.55 -11.97
C ASP A 213 -20.69 2.91 -11.60
N ARG A 214 -21.98 2.93 -11.28
CA ARG A 214 -22.68 4.15 -10.82
C ARG A 214 -22.26 4.55 -9.42
N LEU A 215 -22.09 3.57 -8.52
CA LEU A 215 -21.65 3.81 -7.17
C LEU A 215 -20.27 4.51 -7.12
N VAL A 216 -19.30 4.06 -7.92
CA VAL A 216 -17.98 4.68 -7.98
C VAL A 216 -17.99 6.03 -8.67
N LEU A 217 -18.81 6.21 -9.72
CA LEU A 217 -19.01 7.50 -10.37
C LEU A 217 -19.49 8.54 -9.36
N ASP A 218 -20.55 8.24 -8.62
CA ASP A 218 -21.13 9.13 -7.63
C ASP A 218 -20.16 9.39 -6.45
N PHE A 219 -19.43 8.37 -6.03
CA PHE A 219 -18.40 8.53 -5.01
C PHE A 219 -17.27 9.49 -5.46
N PHE A 220 -16.79 9.39 -6.71
CA PHE A 220 -15.76 10.30 -7.21
C PHE A 220 -16.30 11.71 -7.43
N ARG A 221 -17.57 11.88 -7.83
CA ARG A 221 -18.26 13.19 -7.84
C ARG A 221 -18.26 13.78 -6.45
N PHE A 222 -18.75 13.03 -5.46
CA PHE A 222 -18.75 13.44 -4.05
C PHE A 222 -17.36 13.89 -3.59
N LEU A 223 -16.30 13.08 -3.81
CA LEU A 223 -14.94 13.45 -3.43
C LEU A 223 -14.45 14.73 -4.11
N ALA A 224 -14.81 14.94 -5.38
CA ALA A 224 -14.40 16.11 -6.16
C ALA A 224 -15.05 17.41 -5.66
N GLU A 225 -16.23 17.30 -5.06
CA GLU A 225 -17.03 18.43 -4.56
C GLU A 225 -16.78 18.75 -3.09
N LEU A 226 -16.10 17.88 -2.36
CA LEU A 226 -15.76 18.12 -0.96
C LEU A 226 -14.91 19.37 -0.79
N PRO A 227 -15.15 20.16 0.29
CA PRO A 227 -14.31 21.31 0.62
C PRO A 227 -12.87 20.86 0.92
N LYS A 228 -11.90 21.73 0.59
CA LYS A 228 -10.51 21.53 0.97
C LYS A 228 -10.37 21.78 2.48
N GLN A 229 -10.04 20.73 3.22
CA GLN A 229 -9.86 20.77 4.67
C GLN A 229 -8.53 20.15 5.06
N GLN A 230 -7.96 20.58 6.18
CA GLN A 230 -6.73 20.00 6.73
C GLN A 230 -6.97 18.69 7.48
N THR A 231 -8.17 18.53 8.05
CA THR A 231 -8.54 17.37 8.86
C THR A 231 -10.00 16.99 8.67
N TRP A 232 -10.29 15.70 8.84
CA TRP A 232 -11.64 15.15 8.93
C TRP A 232 -11.78 14.37 10.24
N ASN A 233 -12.97 14.33 10.80
CA ASN A 233 -13.25 13.46 11.94
C ASN A 233 -13.45 12.03 11.44
N ALA A 234 -12.68 11.08 11.97
CA ALA A 234 -12.75 9.65 11.62
C ALA A 234 -14.13 9.08 11.91
N LEU A 235 -14.51 8.11 11.08
CA LEU A 235 -15.69 7.28 11.34
C LEU A 235 -15.58 6.62 12.73
N GLY A 236 -16.68 6.55 13.45
CA GLY A 236 -16.79 5.91 14.78
C GLY A 236 -16.01 6.61 15.89
N SER A 237 -14.70 6.76 15.75
CA SER A 237 -13.83 7.30 16.80
C SER A 237 -13.84 8.83 16.94
N ASN A 238 -14.30 9.56 15.93
CA ASN A 238 -14.23 11.03 15.85
C ASN A 238 -12.81 11.64 15.99
N GLN A 239 -11.76 10.84 15.93
CA GLN A 239 -10.39 11.32 15.94
C GLN A 239 -10.08 12.15 14.68
N LYS A 240 -9.22 13.17 14.82
CA LYS A 240 -8.83 13.99 13.68
C LYS A 240 -7.91 13.24 12.72
N VAL A 241 -8.37 13.00 11.50
CA VAL A 241 -7.58 12.41 10.41
C VAL A 241 -7.02 13.51 9.54
N LYS A 242 -5.70 13.59 9.46
CA LYS A 242 -5.00 14.62 8.70
C LYS A 242 -5.08 14.35 7.18
N VAL A 243 -5.35 15.39 6.40
CA VAL A 243 -5.27 15.38 4.95
C VAL A 243 -3.83 15.74 4.55
N LYS A 244 -3.11 14.79 3.95
CA LYS A 244 -1.70 14.99 3.53
C LYS A 244 -1.61 15.91 2.33
N LYS A 245 -2.43 15.66 1.29
CA LYS A 245 -2.56 16.49 0.08
C LYS A 245 -4.01 16.56 -0.37
N ASN A 246 -4.38 17.65 -1.05
CA ASN A 246 -5.69 17.78 -1.64
C ASN A 246 -5.91 16.70 -2.72
N PHE A 247 -7.02 16.01 -2.65
CA PHE A 247 -7.38 14.89 -3.53
C PHE A 247 -8.47 15.24 -4.55
N GLN A 248 -9.14 16.38 -4.42
CA GLN A 248 -10.32 16.77 -5.19
C GLN A 248 -10.05 16.77 -6.71
N ALA A 249 -8.92 17.33 -7.13
CA ALA A 249 -8.57 17.36 -8.56
C ALA A 249 -8.36 15.94 -9.15
N LYS A 250 -7.74 15.04 -8.38
CA LYS A 250 -7.57 13.63 -8.79
C LYS A 250 -8.90 12.89 -8.78
N ALA A 251 -9.80 13.21 -7.84
CA ALA A 251 -11.16 12.68 -7.82
C ALA A 251 -11.98 13.15 -9.02
N ARG A 252 -11.88 14.43 -9.42
CA ARG A 252 -12.53 14.96 -10.64
C ARG A 252 -12.03 14.22 -11.91
N LYS A 253 -10.73 13.95 -12.00
CA LYS A 253 -10.15 13.16 -13.10
C LYS A 253 -10.72 11.73 -13.13
N ALA A 254 -10.83 11.09 -11.95
CA ALA A 254 -11.42 9.76 -11.82
C ALA A 254 -12.91 9.76 -12.19
N PHE A 255 -13.66 10.78 -11.81
CA PHE A 255 -15.05 10.97 -12.21
C PHE A 255 -15.19 10.99 -13.74
N ASN A 256 -14.41 11.81 -14.44
CA ASN A 256 -14.44 11.88 -15.91
C ASN A 256 -14.07 10.53 -16.57
N LEU A 257 -13.08 9.81 -16.02
CA LEU A 257 -12.71 8.47 -16.50
C LEU A 257 -13.85 7.46 -16.29
N CYS A 258 -14.62 7.57 -15.22
CA CYS A 258 -15.81 6.74 -14.98
C CYS A 258 -16.92 7.07 -15.98
N GLU A 259 -17.17 8.36 -16.27
CA GLU A 259 -18.14 8.77 -17.32
C GLU A 259 -17.76 8.18 -18.67
N ASP A 260 -16.48 8.28 -19.06
CA ASP A 260 -15.97 7.69 -20.31
C ASP A 260 -16.17 6.17 -20.34
N ALA A 261 -15.92 5.48 -19.21
CA ALA A 261 -16.04 4.04 -19.10
C ALA A 261 -17.51 3.60 -19.21
N ILE A 262 -18.43 4.31 -18.57
CA ILE A 262 -19.88 4.08 -18.63
C ILE A 262 -20.40 4.35 -20.04
N ALA A 263 -19.98 5.43 -20.69
CA ALA A 263 -20.35 5.72 -22.07
C ALA A 263 -19.82 4.65 -23.06
N GLY A 264 -18.83 3.87 -22.66
CA GLY A 264 -18.31 2.72 -23.41
C GLY A 264 -19.02 1.40 -23.12
N GLU A 265 -20.07 1.36 -22.33
CA GLU A 265 -20.83 0.14 -22.03
C GLU A 265 -21.30 -0.56 -23.31
N GLY A 266 -21.18 -1.89 -23.34
CA GLY A 266 -21.49 -2.68 -24.54
C GLY A 266 -20.41 -2.66 -25.64
N THR A 267 -19.32 -1.93 -25.46
CA THR A 267 -18.16 -1.94 -26.38
C THR A 267 -17.02 -2.82 -25.89
N ALA A 268 -16.20 -3.32 -26.81
CA ALA A 268 -14.99 -4.08 -26.47
C ALA A 268 -13.94 -3.24 -25.69
N SER A 269 -14.01 -1.91 -25.76
CA SER A 269 -13.08 -0.99 -25.08
C SER A 269 -13.46 -0.69 -23.62
N MET A 270 -14.64 -1.05 -23.15
CA MET A 270 -15.14 -0.74 -21.81
C MET A 270 -14.21 -1.25 -20.69
N PRO A 271 -13.70 -2.50 -20.70
CA PRO A 271 -12.80 -2.96 -19.66
C PRO A 271 -11.48 -2.17 -19.62
N ALA A 272 -10.94 -1.77 -20.79
CA ALA A 272 -9.75 -0.95 -20.86
C ALA A 272 -9.96 0.45 -20.25
N LYS A 273 -11.15 1.02 -20.41
CA LYS A 273 -11.54 2.29 -19.80
C LYS A 273 -11.60 2.18 -18.27
N TRP A 274 -12.23 1.14 -17.73
CA TRP A 274 -12.23 0.86 -16.29
C TRP A 274 -10.82 0.56 -15.76
N ARG A 275 -9.94 -0.06 -16.53
CA ARG A 275 -8.53 -0.24 -16.17
C ARG A 275 -7.80 1.10 -16.04
N LYS A 276 -8.17 2.14 -16.79
CA LYS A 276 -7.64 3.51 -16.58
C LYS A 276 -8.00 4.03 -15.18
N VAL A 277 -9.14 3.66 -14.60
CA VAL A 277 -9.56 4.07 -13.26
C VAL A 277 -8.85 3.27 -12.16
N PHE A 278 -8.86 1.91 -12.25
CA PHE A 278 -8.47 1.02 -11.15
C PHE A 278 -7.13 0.31 -11.36
N GLY A 279 -6.54 0.42 -12.55
CA GLY A 279 -5.23 -0.14 -12.84
C GLY A 279 -5.23 -1.67 -12.99
N ARG A 280 -4.14 -2.29 -12.55
CA ARG A 280 -3.81 -3.71 -12.75
C ARG A 280 -4.86 -4.72 -12.27
N PHE A 281 -5.71 -4.32 -11.37
CA PHE A 281 -6.73 -5.22 -10.82
C PHE A 281 -7.82 -5.60 -11.83
N ILE A 282 -7.86 -4.91 -12.99
CA ILE A 282 -8.60 -5.34 -14.17
C ILE A 282 -7.60 -5.92 -15.16
N PRO A 283 -7.68 -7.24 -15.49
CA PRO A 283 -6.73 -7.91 -16.37
C PRO A 283 -6.69 -7.31 -17.79
N THR A 284 -5.52 -7.36 -18.42
CA THR A 284 -5.35 -6.95 -19.82
C THR A 284 -6.13 -7.82 -20.78
N THR A 285 -6.39 -9.08 -20.46
CA THR A 285 -7.20 -10.00 -21.26
C THR A 285 -8.64 -9.53 -21.46
N PHE A 286 -9.19 -8.79 -20.50
CA PHE A 286 -10.45 -8.06 -20.73
C PHE A 286 -10.27 -6.87 -21.67
N ALA A 287 -9.05 -6.33 -21.80
CA ALA A 287 -8.75 -5.13 -22.58
C ALA A 287 -8.23 -5.43 -24.00
N THR A 288 -7.75 -6.66 -24.28
CA THR A 288 -7.12 -7.02 -25.57
C THR A 288 -8.09 -7.41 -26.67
N ASN A 289 -9.38 -7.53 -26.40
CA ASN A 289 -10.40 -7.76 -27.44
C ASN A 289 -10.80 -6.48 -28.20
N SER A 290 -10.06 -5.37 -28.02
CA SER A 290 -10.28 -4.12 -28.72
C SER A 290 -8.98 -3.61 -29.35
N ILE A 291 -8.66 -4.12 -30.53
CA ILE A 291 -7.74 -3.44 -31.44
C ILE A 291 -8.60 -2.53 -32.32
N GLU A 292 -8.46 -1.23 -32.10
CA GLU A 292 -8.48 -0.12 -33.03
C GLU A 292 -8.93 1.17 -32.34
N GLY A 293 -7.98 2.08 -32.22
CA GLY A 293 -8.21 3.43 -31.70
C GLY A 293 -6.99 3.93 -30.97
N THR A 294 -6.04 4.45 -31.70
CA THR A 294 -4.82 5.11 -31.19
C THR A 294 -5.19 6.25 -30.25
N GLU A 295 -5.16 5.98 -28.94
CA GLU A 295 -5.11 7.00 -27.92
C GLU A 295 -3.65 7.23 -27.51
N PRO A 296 -3.19 8.49 -27.36
CA PRO A 296 -1.77 8.81 -27.17
C PRO A 296 -1.25 8.63 -25.74
N TYR A 297 -1.84 7.79 -24.91
CA TYR A 297 -1.31 7.41 -23.60
C TYR A 297 -0.64 6.05 -23.69
N ASN A 298 0.69 6.04 -23.77
CA ASN A 298 1.48 4.84 -23.56
C ASN A 298 1.49 4.49 -22.06
N ASP A 299 0.40 3.96 -21.50
CA ASP A 299 0.42 3.28 -20.21
C ASP A 299 0.94 1.86 -20.45
N THR A 300 2.26 1.73 -20.52
CA THR A 300 2.96 0.46 -20.78
C THR A 300 3.31 -0.25 -19.47
N GLU A 301 2.65 0.07 -18.36
CA GLU A 301 2.93 -0.58 -17.10
C GLU A 301 2.47 -2.03 -17.12
N GLU A 302 3.44 -2.96 -17.03
CA GLU A 302 3.24 -4.39 -16.83
C GLU A 302 3.42 -4.76 -15.36
N PHE A 303 2.79 -5.85 -14.95
CA PHE A 303 2.94 -6.38 -13.60
C PHE A 303 3.49 -7.79 -13.69
N ILE A 304 4.52 -8.07 -12.90
CA ILE A 304 5.20 -9.37 -12.93
C ILE A 304 4.24 -10.51 -12.55
N GLU A 305 3.25 -10.21 -11.73
CA GLU A 305 2.20 -11.13 -11.30
C GLU A 305 1.26 -11.57 -12.45
N ASP A 306 1.17 -10.76 -13.50
CA ASP A 306 0.40 -11.08 -14.71
C ASP A 306 1.19 -11.98 -15.68
N LEU A 307 2.52 -12.03 -15.54
CA LEU A 307 3.43 -12.79 -16.40
C LEU A 307 3.87 -14.11 -15.76
N TYR A 308 4.10 -14.10 -14.45
CA TYR A 308 4.64 -15.26 -13.71
C TYR A 308 4.00 -15.40 -12.33
N PRO A 309 3.76 -16.65 -11.86
CA PRO A 309 3.39 -16.88 -10.47
C PRO A 309 4.45 -16.36 -9.50
N ILE A 310 4.04 -15.74 -8.40
CA ILE A 310 4.94 -15.23 -7.38
C ILE A 310 5.13 -16.27 -6.26
N LYS A 311 6.38 -16.68 -6.05
CA LYS A 311 6.77 -17.62 -4.98
C LYS A 311 8.11 -17.23 -4.38
N LEU A 312 8.14 -16.11 -3.68
CA LEU A 312 9.37 -15.54 -3.12
C LEU A 312 9.97 -16.47 -2.07
N GLN A 313 11.14 -17.00 -2.37
CA GLN A 313 11.89 -17.93 -1.52
C GLN A 313 13.29 -17.42 -1.17
N TYR A 314 13.84 -16.50 -1.98
CA TYR A 314 15.22 -16.07 -1.90
C TYR A 314 15.34 -14.57 -1.69
N HIS A 315 16.50 -14.16 -1.22
CA HIS A 315 16.84 -12.76 -1.03
C HIS A 315 17.40 -12.16 -2.31
N LEU A 316 17.06 -10.89 -2.57
CA LEU A 316 17.63 -10.09 -3.66
C LEU A 316 17.85 -8.66 -3.17
N ARG A 317 19.02 -8.13 -3.39
CA ARG A 317 19.34 -6.71 -3.22
C ARG A 317 19.85 -6.11 -4.51
N ILE A 318 19.41 -4.89 -4.79
CA ILE A 318 19.89 -4.08 -5.90
C ILE A 318 20.36 -2.72 -5.38
N ASP A 319 21.30 -2.13 -6.09
CA ASP A 319 21.68 -0.73 -5.92
C ASP A 319 21.89 -0.09 -7.28
N CYS A 320 22.19 1.18 -7.30
CA CYS A 320 22.42 1.93 -8.52
C CYS A 320 23.68 2.80 -8.40
N THR A 321 24.60 2.66 -9.34
CA THR A 321 25.72 3.59 -9.48
C THR A 321 25.26 4.80 -10.27
N VAL A 322 25.31 5.98 -9.66
CA VAL A 322 24.96 7.26 -10.26
C VAL A 322 26.23 7.91 -10.79
N THR A 323 26.26 8.22 -12.09
CA THR A 323 27.39 8.91 -12.73
C THR A 323 26.96 10.22 -13.38
N GLN A 324 27.83 11.20 -13.30
CA GLN A 324 27.71 12.49 -13.99
C GLN A 324 29.10 12.94 -14.40
N ASP A 325 29.22 13.52 -15.60
CA ASP A 325 30.50 14.05 -16.09
C ASP A 325 31.10 15.05 -15.09
N GLY A 326 32.40 14.86 -14.80
CA GLY A 326 33.13 15.68 -13.83
C GLY A 326 32.95 15.33 -12.35
N TRP A 327 32.16 14.29 -12.00
CA TRP A 327 31.94 13.86 -10.62
C TRP A 327 32.30 12.38 -10.39
N ARG A 328 32.69 12.05 -9.16
CA ARG A 328 32.95 10.66 -8.79
C ARG A 328 31.65 9.88 -8.77
N PRO A 329 31.61 8.64 -9.31
CA PRO A 329 30.45 7.77 -9.19
C PRO A 329 30.06 7.55 -7.71
N THR A 330 28.76 7.58 -7.42
CA THR A 330 28.22 7.41 -6.07
C THR A 330 27.05 6.42 -6.10
N LEU A 331 26.89 5.64 -5.04
CA LEU A 331 25.73 4.73 -4.92
C LEU A 331 24.45 5.50 -4.58
N LEU A 332 23.36 5.13 -5.21
CA LEU A 332 22.05 5.72 -4.96
C LEU A 332 21.60 5.50 -3.52
N SER A 333 21.83 4.31 -2.97
CA SER A 333 21.57 4.03 -1.56
C SER A 333 22.25 5.02 -0.61
N THR A 334 23.48 5.42 -0.89
CA THR A 334 24.21 6.43 -0.11
C THR A 334 23.54 7.81 -0.22
N LEU A 335 23.14 8.22 -1.42
CA LEU A 335 22.44 9.48 -1.63
C LEU A 335 21.08 9.51 -0.91
N LEU A 336 20.34 8.41 -0.94
CA LEU A 336 19.06 8.28 -0.23
C LEU A 336 19.21 8.38 1.28
N LEU A 337 20.25 7.76 1.86
CA LEU A 337 20.57 7.87 3.29
C LEU A 337 20.90 9.32 3.69
N GLN A 338 21.58 10.06 2.83
CA GLN A 338 21.91 11.47 3.01
C GLN A 338 20.73 12.41 2.69
N LYS A 339 19.55 11.87 2.36
CA LYS A 339 18.38 12.64 1.88
C LYS A 339 18.68 13.56 0.71
N SER A 340 19.68 13.19 -0.10
CA SER A 340 20.06 13.90 -1.31
C SER A 340 19.20 13.45 -2.50
N TRP A 341 18.75 14.42 -3.29
CA TRP A 341 17.88 14.17 -4.44
C TRP A 341 18.70 14.13 -5.72
N LEU A 342 18.29 13.30 -6.67
CA LEU A 342 18.90 13.27 -7.99
C LEU A 342 18.42 14.48 -8.82
N ARG A 343 19.32 15.00 -9.67
CA ARG A 343 18.97 15.97 -10.73
C ARG A 343 18.83 15.26 -12.06
N PRO A 344 18.13 15.83 -13.06
CA PRO A 344 18.16 15.35 -14.43
C PRO A 344 19.58 15.25 -15.00
N SER A 345 19.72 14.56 -16.14
CA SER A 345 20.97 14.38 -16.90
C SER A 345 22.06 13.58 -16.15
N LYS A 346 21.65 12.59 -15.36
CA LYS A 346 22.54 11.60 -14.75
C LYS A 346 22.37 10.25 -15.42
N LYS A 347 23.46 9.51 -15.52
CA LYS A 347 23.46 8.11 -15.96
C LYS A 347 23.35 7.22 -14.73
N LEU A 348 22.40 6.30 -14.76
CA LEU A 348 22.10 5.35 -13.72
C LEU A 348 22.43 3.94 -14.18
N ARG A 349 23.24 3.21 -13.44
CA ARG A 349 23.55 1.80 -13.68
C ARG A 349 23.08 1.00 -12.47
N PHE A 350 21.93 0.36 -12.59
CA PHE A 350 21.39 -0.57 -11.61
C PHE A 350 22.13 -1.90 -11.70
N HIS A 351 22.33 -2.54 -10.55
CA HIS A 351 23.00 -3.83 -10.48
C HIS A 351 22.52 -4.63 -9.26
N ILE A 352 22.56 -5.95 -9.39
CA ILE A 352 22.32 -6.86 -8.28
C ILE A 352 23.56 -6.82 -7.38
N THR A 353 23.37 -6.46 -6.10
CA THR A 353 24.44 -6.40 -5.11
C THR A 353 24.60 -7.72 -4.34
N SER A 354 23.50 -8.43 -4.10
CA SER A 354 23.52 -9.75 -3.49
C SER A 354 22.24 -10.53 -3.77
N THR A 355 22.36 -11.85 -3.89
CA THR A 355 21.24 -12.80 -3.90
C THR A 355 21.71 -14.15 -3.41
N ASP A 356 20.82 -14.89 -2.75
CA ASP A 356 21.00 -16.30 -2.37
C ASP A 356 20.21 -17.24 -3.30
N THR A 357 19.68 -16.73 -4.41
CA THR A 357 18.96 -17.53 -5.42
C THR A 357 19.92 -18.49 -6.14
N PRO A 358 19.66 -19.82 -6.11
CA PRO A 358 20.47 -20.77 -6.87
C PRO A 358 20.32 -20.60 -8.38
N GLN A 359 21.42 -20.70 -9.11
CA GLN A 359 21.43 -20.76 -10.57
C GLN A 359 20.82 -22.08 -11.08
N PRO A 360 20.25 -22.14 -12.31
CA PRO A 360 20.01 -21.01 -13.20
C PRO A 360 18.74 -20.21 -12.84
N TYR A 361 18.76 -18.91 -13.10
CA TYR A 361 17.59 -18.02 -13.04
C TYR A 361 17.66 -16.97 -14.14
N GLU A 362 16.50 -16.43 -14.54
CA GLU A 362 16.38 -15.30 -15.44
C GLU A 362 16.23 -14.01 -14.63
N VAL A 363 16.73 -12.90 -15.19
CA VAL A 363 16.60 -11.57 -14.57
C VAL A 363 15.66 -10.72 -15.43
N ARG A 364 14.71 -10.07 -14.79
CA ARG A 364 13.83 -9.07 -15.41
C ARG A 364 13.91 -7.76 -14.66
N TRP A 365 13.88 -6.67 -15.39
CA TRP A 365 13.92 -5.32 -14.87
C TRP A 365 12.65 -4.56 -15.22
N LYS A 366 12.20 -3.69 -14.32
CA LYS A 366 11.07 -2.80 -14.55
C LYS A 366 11.46 -1.40 -14.12
N VAL A 367 11.42 -0.46 -15.03
CA VAL A 367 11.61 0.97 -14.76
C VAL A 367 10.25 1.65 -14.73
N LEU A 368 9.86 2.16 -13.58
CA LEU A 368 8.55 2.73 -13.37
C LEU A 368 8.62 4.25 -13.31
N ASN A 369 8.12 4.89 -14.36
CA ASN A 369 7.94 6.34 -14.42
C ASN A 369 6.47 6.67 -14.07
N ARG A 370 6.26 7.49 -13.04
CA ARG A 370 4.92 7.88 -12.57
C ARG A 370 4.88 9.35 -12.15
N GLY A 371 3.65 9.87 -12.04
CA GLY A 371 3.34 11.19 -11.53
C GLY A 371 3.02 12.21 -12.60
N ASP A 372 2.58 13.39 -12.17
CA ASP A 372 2.01 14.43 -13.03
C ASP A 372 2.94 14.84 -14.19
N GLU A 373 4.26 14.81 -13.99
CA GLU A 373 5.23 15.15 -15.03
C GLU A 373 5.41 14.03 -16.07
N ALA A 374 5.37 12.76 -15.63
CA ALA A 374 5.38 11.62 -16.56
C ALA A 374 4.07 11.58 -17.38
N GLU A 375 2.94 11.88 -16.76
CA GLU A 375 1.65 12.01 -17.45
C GLU A 375 1.67 13.16 -18.46
N ARG A 376 2.15 14.35 -18.06
CA ARG A 376 2.23 15.54 -18.91
C ARG A 376 3.11 15.32 -20.16
N ARG A 377 4.18 14.54 -20.00
CA ARG A 377 5.12 14.22 -21.09
C ARG A 377 4.73 13.00 -21.90
N ASN A 378 3.61 12.33 -21.56
CA ASN A 378 3.22 11.04 -22.15
C ASN A 378 4.33 9.98 -22.04
N MET A 379 5.01 9.93 -20.88
CA MET A 379 6.16 9.05 -20.61
C MET A 379 5.89 8.15 -19.40
N ILE A 380 4.65 7.75 -19.19
CA ILE A 380 4.31 6.67 -18.21
C ILE A 380 4.92 5.38 -18.77
N ARG A 381 5.85 4.81 -18.01
CA ARG A 381 6.59 3.61 -18.38
C ARG A 381 6.58 2.63 -17.22
N GLY A 382 6.53 1.36 -17.51
CA GLY A 382 6.54 0.30 -16.50
C GLY A 382 6.58 -1.09 -17.12
N GLN A 383 7.14 -1.23 -18.30
CA GLN A 383 7.34 -2.53 -18.95
C GLN A 383 8.39 -3.37 -18.21
N ILE A 384 8.16 -4.67 -18.19
CA ILE A 384 9.08 -5.67 -17.64
C ILE A 384 9.93 -6.19 -18.79
N VAL A 385 11.22 -5.85 -18.74
CA VAL A 385 12.15 -6.09 -19.83
C VAL A 385 13.37 -6.88 -19.38
N GLU A 386 14.08 -7.45 -20.32
CA GLU A 386 15.43 -7.95 -20.09
C GLU A 386 16.41 -6.80 -19.85
N SER A 387 17.62 -7.13 -19.43
CA SER A 387 18.69 -6.14 -19.34
C SER A 387 18.95 -5.49 -20.70
N ASN A 388 19.19 -4.20 -20.69
CA ASN A 388 19.68 -3.45 -21.87
C ASN A 388 21.22 -3.40 -21.92
N THR A 389 21.90 -4.23 -21.13
CA THR A 389 23.35 -4.42 -21.14
C THR A 389 23.70 -5.87 -21.45
N THR A 390 24.97 -6.16 -21.71
CA THR A 390 25.46 -7.55 -21.93
C THR A 390 25.42 -8.38 -20.65
N ASN A 391 25.33 -7.75 -19.47
CA ASN A 391 25.20 -8.43 -18.18
C ASN A 391 23.74 -8.43 -17.72
N PRO A 392 23.05 -9.58 -17.67
CA PRO A 392 21.66 -9.64 -17.22
C PRO A 392 21.43 -9.07 -15.80
N SER A 393 22.46 -9.10 -14.95
CA SER A 393 22.40 -8.57 -13.57
C SER A 393 22.55 -7.04 -13.51
N GLU A 394 22.63 -6.36 -14.63
CA GLU A 394 22.73 -4.90 -14.72
C GLU A 394 21.65 -4.31 -15.63
N HIS A 395 21.27 -3.07 -15.39
CA HIS A 395 20.35 -2.31 -16.25
C HIS A 395 20.72 -0.82 -16.21
N THR A 396 20.67 -0.13 -17.37
CA THR A 396 21.08 1.28 -17.44
C THR A 396 19.91 2.18 -17.81
N GLU A 397 19.84 3.34 -17.17
CA GLU A 397 18.84 4.37 -17.44
C GLU A 397 19.47 5.77 -17.34
N ASN A 398 18.74 6.77 -17.83
CA ASN A 398 19.10 8.17 -17.69
C ASN A 398 18.00 8.95 -16.98
N THR A 399 18.37 9.86 -16.07
CA THR A 399 17.39 10.75 -15.44
C THR A 399 16.99 11.86 -16.42
N GLN A 400 15.68 11.96 -16.73
CA GLN A 400 15.20 12.92 -17.73
C GLN A 400 14.30 14.01 -17.12
N PHE A 401 13.44 13.68 -16.16
CA PHE A 401 12.50 14.61 -15.58
C PHE A 401 12.20 14.30 -14.11
N ARG A 402 11.67 15.30 -13.40
CA ARG A 402 11.34 15.18 -11.99
C ARG A 402 10.23 14.16 -11.73
N GLY A 403 10.32 13.45 -10.62
CA GLY A 403 9.30 12.52 -10.17
C GLY A 403 9.83 11.51 -9.17
N ASN A 404 8.91 10.80 -8.55
CA ASN A 404 9.21 9.66 -7.71
C ASN A 404 9.17 8.40 -8.58
N HIS A 405 10.27 8.15 -9.27
CA HIS A 405 10.45 6.94 -10.08
C HIS A 405 10.93 5.79 -9.20
N CYS A 406 10.82 4.58 -9.68
CA CYS A 406 11.45 3.43 -9.04
C CYS A 406 11.88 2.40 -10.07
N VAL A 407 12.83 1.54 -9.67
CA VAL A 407 13.27 0.39 -10.45
C VAL A 407 13.05 -0.87 -9.63
N GLU A 408 12.47 -1.88 -10.27
CA GLU A 408 12.26 -3.20 -9.70
C GLU A 408 13.08 -4.23 -10.49
N CYS A 409 13.59 -5.23 -9.77
CA CYS A 409 14.32 -6.36 -10.33
C CYS A 409 13.68 -7.66 -9.84
N TYR A 410 13.55 -8.63 -10.74
CA TYR A 410 12.93 -9.92 -10.48
C TYR A 410 13.85 -11.04 -10.92
N LEU A 411 13.95 -12.07 -10.09
CA LEU A 411 14.59 -13.34 -10.47
C LEU A 411 13.52 -14.38 -10.70
N ILE A 412 13.56 -14.97 -11.90
CA ILE A 412 12.61 -15.99 -12.34
C ILE A 412 13.33 -17.33 -12.44
N ARG A 413 12.79 -18.35 -11.78
CA ARG A 413 13.32 -19.71 -11.80
C ARG A 413 12.18 -20.68 -11.96
N ASN A 414 12.32 -21.61 -12.93
CA ASN A 414 11.27 -22.60 -13.27
C ASN A 414 9.91 -21.96 -13.58
N GLY A 415 9.91 -20.77 -14.20
CA GLY A 415 8.69 -20.05 -14.54
C GLY A 415 7.98 -19.35 -13.35
N GLU A 416 8.61 -19.28 -12.18
CA GLU A 416 8.09 -18.60 -11.00
C GLU A 416 9.02 -17.45 -10.58
N VAL A 417 8.47 -16.33 -10.11
CA VAL A 417 9.26 -15.25 -9.49
C VAL A 417 9.68 -15.68 -8.10
N VAL A 418 10.96 -15.96 -7.94
CA VAL A 418 11.52 -16.52 -6.69
C VAL A 418 12.20 -15.46 -5.80
N ALA A 419 12.56 -14.30 -6.36
CA ALA A 419 13.09 -13.16 -5.61
C ALA A 419 12.72 -11.85 -6.31
N ARG A 420 12.54 -10.76 -5.54
CA ARG A 420 12.34 -9.41 -6.07
C ARG A 420 13.01 -8.37 -5.20
N ALA A 421 13.43 -7.27 -5.82
CA ALA A 421 13.95 -6.10 -5.13
C ALA A 421 13.42 -4.82 -5.79
N ARG A 422 13.41 -3.71 -5.05
CA ARG A 422 12.98 -2.39 -5.51
C ARG A 422 13.88 -1.31 -4.93
N ILE A 423 14.18 -0.30 -5.73
CA ILE A 423 14.88 0.90 -5.30
C ILE A 423 14.15 2.15 -5.79
N GLU A 424 13.97 3.13 -4.91
CA GLU A 424 13.36 4.42 -5.27
C GLU A 424 14.40 5.32 -5.95
N VAL A 425 13.93 6.07 -6.96
CA VAL A 425 14.77 6.97 -7.76
C VAL A 425 14.12 8.37 -7.76
N PRO A 426 14.28 9.14 -6.68
CA PRO A 426 13.66 10.46 -6.56
C PRO A 426 14.45 11.50 -7.36
N ILE A 427 13.83 12.09 -8.38
CA ILE A 427 14.42 13.13 -9.23
C ILE A 427 13.74 14.45 -8.94
N THR A 428 14.54 15.50 -8.66
CA THR A 428 14.06 16.87 -8.43
C THR A 428 14.69 17.86 -9.39
N THR A 429 14.06 19.01 -9.58
CA THR A 429 14.57 20.14 -10.36
C THR A 429 15.08 21.30 -9.52
N THR A 430 14.97 21.21 -8.19
CA THR A 430 15.46 22.23 -7.24
C THR A 430 16.78 21.83 -6.61
#